data_653ae0a2f75b12fa046f76537dd91d5f
#
_entry.id   653ae0a2f75b12fa046f76537dd91d5f
#
_cell.length_a   1.000
_cell.length_b   1.000
_cell.length_c   1.000
_cell.angle_alpha   90.00
_cell.angle_beta   90.00
_cell.angle_gamma   90.00
#
_symmetry.space_group_name_H-M   'P 1'
#
loop_
_entity.id
_entity.type
_entity.pdbx_description
1 polymer ?
#
loop_
_entity_poly.entity_id
_entity_poly.type
_entity_poly.pdbx_seq_one_letter_code
_entity_poly.pdbx_strand_id
1 'polypeptide(L)'
;MTAAAAALGYRPNPVARSLRTRRSHSVGVLIPDLNNPIFPPIVRGLEDKLAAAGYVALLGNTDADASRGRRLFEQMRARHVDGFVLATVTLHDQLLAEATAAELPVVLMNRIAQDHSFPSVSVDNEQGSRMTVTHLARLGHTRIAHIAGPQEASTGVGRLRGFRDGMASHGLEVDEDLIAYAGKYTVEEGARCGRELLAGHSDITAVAAANDMLAVGCYAALEEAGRQCPDDISVIGFNDMPFIDRLRPALTSVRFPHYQLGTEAAQLLLERINGGGGPVKILYLAPELIVRGSTAEPVPVSAPVPLRRVPSRPARGVSPA
;
A
#
# COMPACT_ATOMS: atom_id res chain seq x y z
N MET A 1 23.39 -38.79 17.93
CA MET A 1 23.45 -37.80 19.05
C MET A 1 22.12 -37.04 19.25
N THR A 2 21.38 -36.69 18.23
CA THR A 2 20.08 -35.95 18.34
C THR A 2 18.96 -36.71 19.06
N ALA A 3 18.83 -38.07 18.91
CA ALA A 3 17.80 -38.86 19.55
C ALA A 3 18.01 -39.01 21.07
N ALA A 4 19.25 -39.16 21.54
CA ALA A 4 19.59 -39.26 22.96
C ALA A 4 19.38 -37.94 23.70
N ALA A 5 19.65 -36.78 23.04
CA ALA A 5 19.39 -35.49 23.61
C ALA A 5 17.89 -35.20 23.76
N ALA A 6 17.08 -35.62 22.78
CA ALA A 6 15.62 -35.50 22.85
C ALA A 6 15.03 -36.37 23.98
N ALA A 7 15.54 -37.61 24.19
CA ALA A 7 15.14 -38.49 25.25
C ALA A 7 15.44 -37.95 26.66
N LEU A 8 16.49 -37.10 26.77
CA LEU A 8 16.88 -36.46 28.04
C LEU A 8 16.22 -35.07 28.23
N GLY A 9 15.28 -34.69 27.37
CA GLY A 9 14.61 -33.39 27.44
C GLY A 9 15.53 -32.17 27.13
N TYR A 10 16.72 -32.45 26.61
CA TYR A 10 17.66 -31.38 26.29
C TYR A 10 17.14 -30.54 25.10
N ARG A 11 16.83 -29.28 25.35
CA ARG A 11 16.57 -28.28 24.31
C ARG A 11 17.81 -27.45 24.10
N PRO A 12 18.42 -27.45 22.91
CA PRO A 12 19.55 -26.56 22.62
C PRO A 12 19.19 -25.11 22.96
N ASN A 13 20.03 -24.46 23.75
CA ASN A 13 19.81 -23.03 24.04
C ASN A 13 20.07 -22.21 22.76
N PRO A 14 19.03 -21.52 22.21
CA PRO A 14 19.18 -20.74 20.98
C PRO A 14 20.23 -19.62 21.13
N VAL A 15 20.37 -19.01 22.32
CA VAL A 15 21.37 -17.96 22.60
C VAL A 15 22.79 -18.52 22.52
N ALA A 16 23.03 -19.69 23.11
CA ALA A 16 24.34 -20.34 23.02
C ALA A 16 24.69 -20.76 21.59
N ARG A 17 23.70 -21.16 20.81
CA ARG A 17 23.86 -21.48 19.40
C ARG A 17 24.18 -20.21 18.58
N SER A 18 23.45 -19.10 18.79
CA SER A 18 23.68 -17.84 18.08
C SER A 18 25.09 -17.27 18.34
N LEU A 19 25.59 -17.36 19.56
CA LEU A 19 26.96 -16.96 19.90
C LEU A 19 28.02 -17.77 19.13
N ARG A 20 27.79 -19.07 18.95
CA ARG A 20 28.73 -19.96 18.22
C ARG A 20 28.67 -19.75 16.71
N THR A 21 27.45 -19.55 16.14
CA THR A 21 27.23 -19.45 14.69
C THR A 21 27.29 -18.00 14.19
N ARG A 22 27.30 -17.02 15.09
CA ARG A 22 27.10 -15.59 14.80
C ARG A 22 25.82 -15.31 13.98
N ARG A 23 24.82 -16.18 14.13
CA ARG A 23 23.50 -16.06 13.48
C ARG A 23 22.39 -16.28 14.50
N SER A 24 21.45 -15.35 14.53
CA SER A 24 20.28 -15.41 15.39
C SER A 24 19.14 -16.24 14.79
N HIS A 25 19.19 -16.49 13.48
CA HIS A 25 18.09 -17.05 12.70
C HIS A 25 16.79 -16.24 12.87
N SER A 26 16.92 -14.94 13.02
CA SER A 26 15.80 -14.01 13.06
C SER A 26 16.01 -12.87 12.07
N VAL A 27 14.90 -12.36 11.52
CA VAL A 27 14.85 -11.26 10.56
C VAL A 27 13.90 -10.20 11.08
N GLY A 28 14.33 -8.94 11.08
CA GLY A 28 13.50 -7.79 11.37
C GLY A 28 12.61 -7.44 10.17
N VAL A 29 11.32 -7.23 10.40
CA VAL A 29 10.36 -6.85 9.36
C VAL A 29 9.63 -5.61 9.81
N LEU A 30 9.81 -4.48 9.13
CA LEU A 30 9.11 -3.24 9.44
C LEU A 30 8.04 -2.95 8.38
N ILE A 31 6.80 -2.81 8.85
CA ILE A 31 5.66 -2.44 8.01
C ILE A 31 5.03 -1.13 8.50
N PRO A 32 4.42 -0.33 7.60
CA PRO A 32 3.88 0.98 7.97
C PRO A 32 2.60 0.88 8.80
N ASP A 33 1.70 -0.07 8.49
CA ASP A 33 0.40 -0.17 9.18
C ASP A 33 -0.18 -1.58 9.08
N LEU A 34 -0.36 -2.24 10.22
CA LEU A 34 -1.01 -3.57 10.33
C LEU A 34 -2.49 -3.53 9.98
N ASN A 35 -3.15 -2.37 10.10
CA ASN A 35 -4.56 -2.23 9.75
C ASN A 35 -4.79 -2.19 8.24
N ASN A 36 -3.73 -1.96 7.44
CA ASN A 36 -3.85 -2.01 5.99
C ASN A 36 -3.90 -3.47 5.52
N PRO A 37 -5.04 -3.93 4.94
CA PRO A 37 -5.30 -5.33 4.64
C PRO A 37 -4.37 -5.98 3.62
N ILE A 38 -3.53 -5.21 2.93
CA ILE A 38 -2.53 -5.78 2.00
C ILE A 38 -1.37 -6.47 2.73
N PHE A 39 -1.03 -6.01 3.96
CA PHE A 39 0.15 -6.54 4.65
C PHE A 39 0.00 -7.98 5.15
N PRO A 40 -1.13 -8.45 5.70
CA PRO A 40 -1.26 -9.83 6.12
C PRO A 40 -0.88 -10.87 5.07
N PRO A 41 -1.38 -10.86 3.81
CA PRO A 41 -0.96 -11.82 2.79
C PRO A 41 0.51 -11.65 2.36
N ILE A 42 1.06 -10.42 2.37
CA ILE A 42 2.47 -10.15 2.08
C ILE A 42 3.36 -10.76 3.18
N VAL A 43 3.05 -10.46 4.45
CA VAL A 43 3.78 -10.98 5.61
C VAL A 43 3.69 -12.51 5.65
N ARG A 44 2.54 -13.09 5.32
CA ARG A 44 2.39 -14.54 5.22
C ARG A 44 3.35 -15.17 4.23
N GLY A 45 3.46 -14.61 3.01
CA GLY A 45 4.40 -15.11 2.00
C GLY A 45 5.86 -14.99 2.45
N LEU A 46 6.21 -13.87 3.10
CA LEU A 46 7.52 -13.64 3.67
C LEU A 46 7.83 -14.64 4.78
N GLU A 47 6.91 -14.84 5.73
CA GLU A 47 7.07 -15.74 6.86
C GLU A 47 7.24 -17.20 6.41
N ASP A 48 6.39 -17.69 5.49
CA ASP A 48 6.48 -19.06 4.97
C ASP A 48 7.85 -19.32 4.32
N LYS A 49 8.38 -18.35 3.56
CA LYS A 49 9.69 -18.49 2.93
C LYS A 49 10.84 -18.45 3.94
N LEU A 50 10.78 -17.58 4.94
CA LEU A 50 11.76 -17.51 6.02
C LEU A 50 11.74 -18.77 6.89
N ALA A 51 10.55 -19.25 7.27
CA ALA A 51 10.36 -20.44 8.08
C ALA A 51 10.94 -21.69 7.38
N ALA A 52 10.74 -21.85 6.08
CA ALA A 52 11.33 -22.92 5.28
C ALA A 52 12.87 -22.91 5.30
N ALA A 53 13.50 -21.75 5.52
CA ALA A 53 14.94 -21.58 5.69
C ALA A 53 15.40 -21.61 7.16
N GLY A 54 14.48 -21.86 8.12
CA GLY A 54 14.77 -21.93 9.55
C GLY A 54 14.93 -20.56 10.23
N TYR A 55 14.35 -19.50 9.66
CA TYR A 55 14.31 -18.16 10.21
C TYR A 55 12.94 -17.81 10.80
N VAL A 56 12.94 -16.90 11.78
CA VAL A 56 11.75 -16.32 12.39
C VAL A 56 11.68 -14.84 12.03
N ALA A 57 10.51 -14.35 11.64
CA ALA A 57 10.25 -12.94 11.42
C ALA A 57 9.88 -12.23 12.73
N LEU A 58 10.55 -11.12 13.03
CA LEU A 58 10.19 -10.19 14.10
C LEU A 58 9.49 -8.98 13.48
N LEU A 59 8.17 -8.93 13.59
CA LEU A 59 7.37 -7.89 12.98
C LEU A 59 7.33 -6.63 13.83
N GLY A 60 7.57 -5.46 13.22
CA GLY A 60 7.40 -4.14 13.81
C GLY A 60 6.44 -3.27 13.00
N ASN A 61 5.38 -2.77 13.66
CA ASN A 61 4.45 -1.82 13.08
C ASN A 61 4.86 -0.39 13.40
N THR A 62 5.10 0.44 12.37
CA THR A 62 5.63 1.79 12.57
C THR A 62 4.56 2.88 12.63
N ASP A 63 3.30 2.60 12.29
CA ASP A 63 2.19 3.55 12.13
C ASP A 63 2.52 4.70 11.14
N ALA A 64 3.38 4.40 10.16
CA ALA A 64 3.96 5.37 9.23
C ALA A 64 4.66 6.55 9.96
N ASP A 65 5.24 6.29 11.15
CA ASP A 65 6.03 7.23 11.93
C ASP A 65 7.52 6.85 11.83
N ALA A 66 8.32 7.75 11.24
CA ALA A 66 9.74 7.53 11.02
C ALA A 66 10.52 7.35 12.34
N SER A 67 10.16 8.08 13.41
CA SER A 67 10.81 7.99 14.71
C SER A 67 10.54 6.64 15.38
N ARG A 68 9.33 6.13 15.27
CA ARG A 68 8.95 4.80 15.74
C ARG A 68 9.65 3.71 14.90
N GLY A 69 9.72 3.89 13.59
CA GLY A 69 10.44 3.00 12.70
C GLY A 69 11.90 2.86 13.10
N ARG A 70 12.58 3.97 13.33
CA ARG A 70 13.98 3.99 13.77
C ARG A 70 14.17 3.30 15.12
N ARG A 71 13.30 3.58 16.12
CA ARG A 71 13.39 2.90 17.42
C ARG A 71 13.22 1.39 17.29
N LEU A 72 12.27 0.93 16.49
CA LEU A 72 12.06 -0.51 16.26
C LEU A 72 13.25 -1.15 15.54
N PHE A 73 13.81 -0.47 14.54
CA PHE A 73 15.01 -0.92 13.85
C PHE A 73 16.19 -1.12 14.82
N GLU A 74 16.49 -0.12 15.66
CA GLU A 74 17.54 -0.19 16.66
C GLU A 74 17.31 -1.30 17.69
N GLN A 75 16.08 -1.48 18.15
CA GLN A 75 15.74 -2.55 19.09
C GLN A 75 15.95 -3.95 18.48
N MET A 76 15.62 -4.14 17.20
CA MET A 76 15.84 -5.39 16.49
C MET A 76 17.33 -5.61 16.19
N ARG A 77 18.07 -4.54 15.83
CA ARG A 77 19.52 -4.57 15.66
C ARG A 77 20.22 -4.98 16.96
N ALA A 78 19.82 -4.42 18.09
CA ALA A 78 20.34 -4.79 19.40
C ALA A 78 20.07 -6.27 19.78
N ARG A 79 19.04 -6.89 19.18
CA ARG A 79 18.77 -8.34 19.29
C ARG A 79 19.53 -9.17 18.27
N HIS A 80 20.44 -8.56 17.52
CA HIS A 80 21.28 -9.22 16.52
C HIS A 80 20.48 -9.98 15.45
N VAL A 81 19.38 -9.39 14.93
CA VAL A 81 18.72 -9.97 13.76
C VAL A 81 19.72 -10.06 12.60
N ASP A 82 19.60 -11.12 11.78
CA ASP A 82 20.55 -11.41 10.70
C ASP A 82 20.34 -10.53 9.46
N GLY A 83 19.21 -9.81 9.41
CA GLY A 83 18.88 -8.87 8.34
C GLY A 83 17.50 -8.26 8.50
N PHE A 84 17.12 -7.38 7.57
CA PHE A 84 15.88 -6.64 7.61
C PHE A 84 15.12 -6.68 6.29
N VAL A 85 13.78 -6.74 6.39
CA VAL A 85 12.85 -6.39 5.30
C VAL A 85 12.11 -5.12 5.70
N LEU A 86 12.23 -4.07 4.90
CA LEU A 86 11.70 -2.75 5.20
C LEU A 86 10.63 -2.35 4.18
N ALA A 87 9.37 -2.19 4.64
CA ALA A 87 8.26 -1.69 3.84
C ALA A 87 7.89 -0.23 4.19
N THR A 88 8.72 0.43 5.00
CA THR A 88 8.43 1.74 5.61
C THR A 88 9.31 2.86 5.09
N VAL A 89 10.35 2.53 4.33
CA VAL A 89 11.32 3.53 3.89
C VAL A 89 10.71 4.62 3.01
N THR A 90 11.19 5.82 3.21
CA THR A 90 10.93 6.98 2.35
C THR A 90 12.02 7.10 1.28
N LEU A 91 11.82 8.00 0.30
CA LEU A 91 12.79 8.22 -0.78
C LEU A 91 14.17 8.67 -0.26
N HIS A 92 14.20 9.40 0.86
CA HIS A 92 15.42 9.93 1.49
C HIS A 92 15.56 9.45 2.93
N ASP A 93 15.46 8.14 3.16
CA ASP A 93 15.46 7.56 4.50
C ASP A 93 16.89 7.43 5.06
N GLN A 94 17.19 8.13 6.15
CA GLN A 94 18.50 8.06 6.83
C GLN A 94 18.81 6.67 7.38
N LEU A 95 17.78 5.87 7.68
CA LEU A 95 17.93 4.51 8.16
C LEU A 95 18.67 3.62 7.16
N LEU A 96 18.53 3.89 5.85
CA LEU A 96 19.25 3.16 4.81
C LEU A 96 20.75 3.45 4.85
N ALA A 97 21.15 4.69 5.09
CA ALA A 97 22.57 5.04 5.26
C ALA A 97 23.17 4.37 6.50
N GLU A 98 22.43 4.31 7.60
CA GLU A 98 22.85 3.61 8.83
C GLU A 98 22.98 2.09 8.59
N ALA A 99 22.06 1.49 7.87
CA ALA A 99 22.10 0.07 7.51
C ALA A 99 23.33 -0.25 6.64
N THR A 100 23.64 0.62 5.67
CA THR A 100 24.83 0.49 4.81
C THR A 100 26.11 0.60 5.62
N ALA A 101 26.24 1.60 6.50
CA ALA A 101 27.41 1.79 7.35
C ALA A 101 27.65 0.62 8.33
N ALA A 102 26.58 -0.08 8.71
CA ALA A 102 26.63 -1.25 9.58
C ALA A 102 26.74 -2.59 8.80
N GLU A 103 26.86 -2.55 7.47
CA GLU A 103 26.91 -3.72 6.57
C GLU A 103 25.75 -4.72 6.79
N LEU A 104 24.58 -4.20 7.18
CA LEU A 104 23.42 -5.04 7.46
C LEU A 104 22.77 -5.54 6.16
N PRO A 105 22.41 -6.82 6.06
CA PRO A 105 21.55 -7.32 4.98
C PRO A 105 20.16 -6.67 5.04
N VAL A 106 19.83 -5.85 4.05
CA VAL A 106 18.53 -5.16 3.94
C VAL A 106 17.92 -5.40 2.57
N VAL A 107 16.61 -5.64 2.54
CA VAL A 107 15.78 -5.69 1.34
C VAL A 107 14.56 -4.77 1.54
N LEU A 108 14.24 -4.00 0.52
CA LEU A 108 13.04 -3.15 0.52
C LEU A 108 11.86 -3.93 -0.06
N MET A 109 10.71 -3.81 0.59
CA MET A 109 9.48 -4.49 0.19
C MET A 109 8.38 -3.47 -0.03
N ASN A 110 7.76 -3.48 -1.22
CA ASN A 110 6.74 -2.50 -1.63
C ASN A 110 7.25 -1.04 -1.58
N ARG A 111 8.55 -0.87 -1.54
CA ARG A 111 9.27 0.42 -1.54
C ARG A 111 10.54 0.29 -2.35
N ILE A 112 11.03 1.41 -2.85
CA ILE A 112 12.28 1.51 -3.59
C ILE A 112 12.99 2.76 -3.08
N ALA A 113 14.30 2.66 -2.81
CA ALA A 113 15.13 3.83 -2.51
C ALA A 113 15.32 4.68 -3.78
N GLN A 114 15.44 5.99 -3.63
CA GLN A 114 15.56 6.90 -4.77
C GLN A 114 16.78 6.62 -5.65
N ASP A 115 17.89 6.25 -5.05
CA ASP A 115 19.16 5.93 -5.73
C ASP A 115 19.27 4.47 -6.17
N HIS A 116 18.21 3.68 -5.94
CA HIS A 116 18.17 2.25 -6.27
C HIS A 116 19.31 1.42 -5.64
N SER A 117 19.85 1.86 -4.51
CA SER A 117 21.03 1.27 -3.85
C SER A 117 20.75 -0.03 -3.08
N PHE A 118 19.47 -0.38 -2.86
CA PHE A 118 19.06 -1.57 -2.11
C PHE A 118 18.28 -2.56 -2.96
N PRO A 119 18.49 -3.87 -2.76
CA PRO A 119 17.62 -4.89 -3.34
C PRO A 119 16.18 -4.64 -2.94
N SER A 120 15.29 -4.72 -3.89
CA SER A 120 13.90 -4.34 -3.67
C SER A 120 12.94 -5.24 -4.43
N VAL A 121 11.77 -5.49 -3.84
CA VAL A 121 10.62 -6.06 -4.54
C VAL A 121 9.46 -5.08 -4.45
N SER A 122 8.92 -4.68 -5.58
CA SER A 122 7.78 -3.76 -5.66
C SER A 122 6.84 -4.16 -6.78
N VAL A 123 5.71 -3.51 -6.89
CA VAL A 123 4.86 -3.58 -8.08
C VAL A 123 5.26 -2.47 -9.05
N ASP A 124 5.02 -2.64 -10.35
CA ASP A 124 5.13 -1.54 -11.31
C ASP A 124 3.98 -0.54 -11.07
N ASN A 125 4.25 0.42 -10.17
CA ASN A 125 3.27 1.42 -9.74
C ASN A 125 2.85 2.35 -10.90
N GLU A 126 3.79 2.69 -11.78
CA GLU A 126 3.52 3.56 -12.92
C GLU A 126 2.61 2.86 -13.92
N GLN A 127 2.93 1.60 -14.28
CA GLN A 127 2.10 0.80 -15.17
C GLN A 127 0.70 0.60 -14.59
N GLY A 128 0.59 0.22 -13.31
CA GLY A 128 -0.71 0.01 -12.67
C GLY A 128 -1.57 1.27 -12.67
N SER A 129 -0.98 2.43 -12.38
CA SER A 129 -1.70 3.69 -12.39
C SER A 129 -2.08 4.14 -13.82
N ARG A 130 -1.24 3.90 -14.84
CA ARG A 130 -1.62 4.09 -16.24
C ARG A 130 -2.82 3.22 -16.63
N MET A 131 -2.90 1.98 -16.13
CA MET A 131 -4.04 1.10 -16.39
C MET A 131 -5.35 1.66 -15.82
N THR A 132 -5.33 2.32 -14.66
CA THR A 132 -6.53 2.95 -14.09
C THR A 132 -7.06 4.07 -14.98
N VAL A 133 -6.19 4.96 -15.44
CA VAL A 133 -6.56 6.05 -16.34
C VAL A 133 -7.02 5.52 -17.69
N THR A 134 -6.30 4.54 -18.26
CA THR A 134 -6.69 3.91 -19.53
C THR A 134 -8.08 3.32 -19.47
N HIS A 135 -8.45 2.68 -18.36
CA HIS A 135 -9.80 2.14 -18.15
C HIS A 135 -10.85 3.25 -18.12
N LEU A 136 -10.63 4.30 -17.33
CA LEU A 136 -11.56 5.42 -17.22
C LEU A 136 -11.71 6.18 -18.53
N ALA A 137 -10.60 6.43 -19.25
CA ALA A 137 -10.63 7.09 -20.55
C ALA A 137 -11.39 6.28 -21.62
N ARG A 138 -11.26 4.94 -21.61
CA ARG A 138 -12.04 4.05 -22.48
C ARG A 138 -13.54 4.05 -22.19
N LEU A 139 -13.94 4.32 -20.95
CA LEU A 139 -15.32 4.54 -20.57
C LEU A 139 -15.84 5.93 -20.98
N GLY A 140 -14.97 6.83 -21.46
CA GLY A 140 -15.33 8.17 -21.90
C GLY A 140 -15.13 9.28 -20.85
N HIS A 141 -14.51 8.97 -19.71
CA HIS A 141 -14.17 10.00 -18.73
C HIS A 141 -13.07 10.92 -19.23
N THR A 142 -13.28 12.23 -19.11
CA THR A 142 -12.31 13.28 -19.45
C THR A 142 -11.94 14.15 -18.25
N ARG A 143 -12.85 14.27 -17.26
CA ARG A 143 -12.62 14.99 -16.00
C ARG A 143 -12.35 13.97 -14.89
N ILE A 144 -11.10 13.54 -14.78
CA ILE A 144 -10.64 12.49 -13.85
C ILE A 144 -9.83 13.15 -12.74
N ALA A 145 -10.31 13.06 -11.51
CA ALA A 145 -9.56 13.48 -10.33
C ALA A 145 -8.64 12.37 -9.82
N HIS A 146 -7.58 12.75 -9.10
CA HIS A 146 -6.66 11.82 -8.47
C HIS A 146 -6.51 12.08 -6.97
N ILE A 147 -6.73 11.05 -6.15
CA ILE A 147 -6.31 11.08 -4.75
C ILE A 147 -4.93 10.46 -4.68
N ALA A 148 -3.90 11.30 -4.71
CA ALA A 148 -2.49 10.91 -4.67
C ALA A 148 -2.10 10.41 -3.27
N GLY A 149 -1.22 9.39 -3.22
CA GLY A 149 -0.63 8.94 -1.96
C GLY A 149 0.53 9.82 -1.49
N PRO A 150 1.13 9.50 -0.32
CA PRO A 150 2.27 10.23 0.23
C PRO A 150 3.44 10.33 -0.75
N GLN A 151 3.93 11.55 -1.00
CA GLN A 151 4.96 11.81 -2.01
C GLN A 151 6.40 11.57 -1.49
N GLU A 152 6.58 11.35 -0.21
CA GLU A 152 7.84 10.82 0.34
C GLU A 152 8.02 9.31 0.09
N ALA A 153 6.98 8.61 -0.33
CA ALA A 153 7.00 7.19 -0.61
C ALA A 153 7.08 6.91 -2.12
N SER A 154 7.95 5.99 -2.53
CA SER A 154 8.10 5.59 -3.95
C SER A 154 6.80 5.13 -4.60
N THR A 155 5.88 4.52 -3.81
CA THR A 155 4.55 4.12 -4.30
C THR A 155 3.66 5.34 -4.61
N GLY A 156 3.70 6.40 -3.80
CA GLY A 156 2.95 7.62 -4.05
C GLY A 156 3.43 8.34 -5.31
N VAL A 157 4.75 8.54 -5.40
CA VAL A 157 5.39 9.18 -6.57
C VAL A 157 5.15 8.38 -7.84
N GLY A 158 5.36 7.05 -7.81
CA GLY A 158 5.17 6.21 -9.00
C GLY A 158 3.72 6.20 -9.48
N ARG A 159 2.74 6.14 -8.55
CA ARG A 159 1.31 6.16 -8.92
C ARG A 159 0.87 7.50 -9.48
N LEU A 160 1.34 8.61 -8.91
CA LEU A 160 1.06 9.95 -9.45
C LEU A 160 1.67 10.13 -10.84
N ARG A 161 2.94 9.70 -11.04
CA ARG A 161 3.57 9.74 -12.36
C ARG A 161 2.77 8.89 -13.36
N GLY A 162 2.41 7.65 -13.01
CA GLY A 162 1.61 6.78 -13.88
C GLY A 162 0.22 7.35 -14.19
N PHE A 163 -0.40 8.07 -13.25
CA PHE A 163 -1.64 8.81 -13.50
C PHE A 163 -1.43 9.89 -14.57
N ARG A 164 -0.44 10.77 -14.40
CA ARG A 164 -0.13 11.84 -15.35
C ARG A 164 0.23 11.29 -16.74
N ASP A 165 1.06 10.25 -16.79
CA ASP A 165 1.42 9.59 -18.05
C ASP A 165 0.20 8.95 -18.72
N GLY A 166 -0.70 8.37 -17.94
CA GLY A 166 -1.97 7.83 -18.41
C GLY A 166 -2.86 8.91 -19.03
N MET A 167 -3.05 10.04 -18.36
CA MET A 167 -3.80 11.18 -18.89
C MET A 167 -3.18 11.67 -20.20
N ALA A 168 -1.89 11.95 -20.23
CA ALA A 168 -1.18 12.41 -21.42
C ALA A 168 -1.30 11.43 -22.60
N SER A 169 -1.21 10.12 -22.36
CA SER A 169 -1.31 9.09 -23.40
C SER A 169 -2.68 9.01 -24.09
N HIS A 170 -3.73 9.52 -23.41
CA HIS A 170 -5.08 9.64 -23.94
C HIS A 170 -5.45 11.05 -24.41
N GLY A 171 -4.47 11.98 -24.45
CA GLY A 171 -4.71 13.37 -24.83
C GLY A 171 -5.59 14.14 -23.83
N LEU A 172 -5.64 13.67 -22.57
CA LEU A 172 -6.38 14.31 -21.50
C LEU A 172 -5.48 15.29 -20.76
N GLU A 173 -6.01 16.48 -20.45
CA GLU A 173 -5.30 17.47 -19.67
C GLU A 173 -5.24 17.07 -18.20
N VAL A 174 -4.07 17.22 -17.57
CA VAL A 174 -3.90 17.09 -16.13
C VAL A 174 -4.19 18.43 -15.49
N ASP A 175 -5.32 18.52 -14.81
CA ASP A 175 -5.66 19.68 -14.00
C ASP A 175 -5.11 19.44 -12.58
N GLU A 176 -4.13 20.25 -12.17
CA GLU A 176 -3.47 20.07 -10.86
C GLU A 176 -4.43 20.33 -9.69
N ASP A 177 -5.51 21.11 -9.89
CA ASP A 177 -6.55 21.34 -8.90
C ASP A 177 -7.42 20.08 -8.67
N LEU A 178 -7.37 19.12 -9.60
CA LEU A 178 -8.00 17.80 -9.44
C LEU A 178 -7.11 16.75 -8.80
N ILE A 179 -5.95 17.14 -8.24
CA ILE A 179 -5.05 16.25 -7.53
C ILE A 179 -5.04 16.60 -6.05
N ALA A 180 -5.71 15.79 -5.23
CA ALA A 180 -5.66 15.92 -3.77
C ALA A 180 -4.59 14.99 -3.19
N TYR A 181 -3.77 15.50 -2.27
CA TYR A 181 -2.66 14.75 -1.68
C TYR A 181 -3.03 14.21 -0.30
N ALA A 182 -3.00 12.90 -0.16
CA ALA A 182 -3.15 12.21 1.12
C ALA A 182 -1.80 12.09 1.84
N GLY A 183 -1.75 12.45 3.13
CA GLY A 183 -0.55 12.30 3.96
C GLY A 183 -0.28 10.85 4.37
N LYS A 184 -1.32 9.99 4.37
CA LYS A 184 -1.24 8.56 4.69
C LYS A 184 -2.22 7.77 3.83
N TYR A 185 -1.98 6.46 3.72
CA TYR A 185 -2.88 5.54 3.04
C TYR A 185 -3.99 5.03 3.98
N THR A 186 -4.87 5.93 4.41
CA THR A 186 -5.99 5.60 5.32
C THR A 186 -7.34 6.01 4.74
N VAL A 187 -8.42 5.45 5.30
CA VAL A 187 -9.80 5.79 4.91
C VAL A 187 -10.12 7.25 5.23
N GLU A 188 -9.64 7.75 6.37
CA GLU A 188 -9.86 9.13 6.81
C GLU A 188 -9.24 10.15 5.84
N GLU A 189 -8.01 9.88 5.38
CA GLU A 189 -7.35 10.72 4.37
C GLU A 189 -8.09 10.65 3.03
N GLY A 190 -8.55 9.47 2.63
CA GLY A 190 -9.37 9.31 1.44
C GLY A 190 -10.67 10.12 1.49
N ALA A 191 -11.35 10.12 2.64
CA ALA A 191 -12.55 10.92 2.87
C ALA A 191 -12.26 12.42 2.87
N ARG A 192 -11.15 12.85 3.49
CA ARG A 192 -10.71 14.25 3.48
C ARG A 192 -10.45 14.73 2.04
N CYS A 193 -9.63 14.01 1.29
CA CYS A 193 -9.31 14.33 -0.10
C CYS A 193 -10.54 14.29 -1.00
N GLY A 194 -11.43 13.30 -0.81
CA GLY A 194 -12.70 13.21 -1.53
C GLY A 194 -13.59 14.44 -1.31
N ARG A 195 -13.76 14.88 -0.06
CA ARG A 195 -14.52 16.12 0.26
C ARG A 195 -13.89 17.36 -0.37
N GLU A 196 -12.57 17.48 -0.34
CA GLU A 196 -11.84 18.60 -0.96
C GLU A 196 -12.10 18.68 -2.46
N LEU A 197 -11.96 17.56 -3.19
CA LEU A 197 -12.20 17.47 -4.62
C LEU A 197 -13.66 17.79 -4.97
N LEU A 198 -14.63 17.21 -4.24
CA LEU A 198 -16.07 17.39 -4.52
C LEU A 198 -16.56 18.79 -4.20
N ALA A 199 -15.99 19.49 -3.21
CA ALA A 199 -16.36 20.86 -2.87
C ALA A 199 -15.86 21.87 -3.90
N GLY A 200 -14.69 21.62 -4.51
CA GLY A 200 -14.08 22.52 -5.49
C GLY A 200 -14.57 22.30 -6.93
N HIS A 201 -15.03 21.09 -7.27
CA HIS A 201 -15.21 20.68 -8.67
C HIS A 201 -16.46 19.83 -8.86
N SER A 202 -17.53 20.44 -9.38
CA SER A 202 -18.81 19.75 -9.64
C SER A 202 -18.82 18.91 -10.92
N ASP A 203 -17.85 19.08 -11.79
CA ASP A 203 -17.73 18.47 -13.12
C ASP A 203 -16.84 17.21 -13.14
N ILE A 204 -16.30 16.78 -11.98
CA ILE A 204 -15.61 15.51 -11.85
C ILE A 204 -16.54 14.34 -12.16
N THR A 205 -16.12 13.45 -13.04
CA THR A 205 -16.89 12.24 -13.40
C THR A 205 -16.24 10.95 -12.92
N ALA A 206 -14.94 10.99 -12.57
CA ALA A 206 -14.22 9.84 -12.03
C ALA A 206 -13.14 10.26 -11.04
N VAL A 207 -12.82 9.37 -10.09
CA VAL A 207 -11.73 9.50 -9.14
C VAL A 207 -10.84 8.26 -9.23
N ALA A 208 -9.56 8.47 -9.59
CA ALA A 208 -8.52 7.47 -9.49
C ALA A 208 -7.81 7.63 -8.13
N ALA A 209 -8.06 6.74 -7.18
CA ALA A 209 -7.42 6.76 -5.87
C ALA A 209 -6.12 5.95 -5.90
N ALA A 210 -5.07 6.50 -5.27
CA ALA A 210 -3.76 5.87 -5.24
C ALA A 210 -3.73 4.52 -4.49
N ASN A 211 -4.72 4.22 -3.65
CA ASN A 211 -4.97 2.86 -3.14
C ASN A 211 -6.43 2.65 -2.73
N ASP A 212 -6.76 1.41 -2.35
CA ASP A 212 -8.13 1.03 -2.00
C ASP A 212 -8.62 1.67 -0.69
N MET A 213 -7.74 1.93 0.29
CA MET A 213 -8.12 2.61 1.53
C MET A 213 -8.57 4.05 1.23
N LEU A 214 -7.86 4.75 0.35
CA LEU A 214 -8.25 6.08 -0.13
C LEU A 214 -9.55 6.03 -0.94
N ALA A 215 -9.75 4.98 -1.77
CA ALA A 215 -10.98 4.78 -2.52
C ALA A 215 -12.19 4.54 -1.60
N VAL A 216 -12.03 3.75 -0.53
CA VAL A 216 -13.07 3.53 0.49
C VAL A 216 -13.42 4.85 1.17
N GLY A 217 -12.42 5.67 1.50
CA GLY A 217 -12.66 7.01 2.05
C GLY A 217 -13.39 7.92 1.06
N CYS A 218 -13.05 7.83 -0.22
CA CYS A 218 -13.76 8.56 -1.28
C CYS A 218 -15.25 8.17 -1.35
N TYR A 219 -15.60 6.88 -1.16
CA TYR A 219 -17.00 6.45 -1.09
C TYR A 219 -17.75 7.17 0.04
N ALA A 220 -17.15 7.31 1.22
CA ALA A 220 -17.77 8.04 2.32
C ALA A 220 -17.97 9.52 1.97
N ALA A 221 -17.01 10.17 1.31
CA ALA A 221 -17.16 11.55 0.85
C ALA A 221 -18.27 11.71 -0.21
N LEU A 222 -18.42 10.73 -1.11
CA LEU A 222 -19.52 10.72 -2.10
C LEU A 222 -20.87 10.60 -1.41
N GLU A 223 -21.02 9.69 -0.44
CA GLU A 223 -22.26 9.51 0.33
C GLU A 223 -22.64 10.79 1.09
N GLU A 224 -21.67 11.44 1.77
CA GLU A 224 -21.86 12.73 2.44
C GLU A 224 -22.31 13.84 1.48
N ALA A 225 -21.80 13.83 0.24
CA ALA A 225 -22.17 14.78 -0.81
C ALA A 225 -23.49 14.43 -1.55
N GLY A 226 -24.13 13.31 -1.19
CA GLY A 226 -25.35 12.82 -1.87
C GLY A 226 -25.09 12.35 -3.31
N ARG A 227 -23.85 11.98 -3.64
CA ARG A 227 -23.43 11.46 -4.95
C ARG A 227 -23.31 9.94 -4.87
N GLN A 228 -23.57 9.26 -5.98
CA GLN A 228 -23.55 7.80 -6.06
C GLN A 228 -22.40 7.30 -6.93
N CYS A 229 -21.72 6.26 -6.45
CA CYS A 229 -20.75 5.50 -7.23
C CYS A 229 -21.46 4.26 -7.79
N PRO A 230 -21.33 3.95 -9.09
CA PRO A 230 -20.63 4.69 -10.14
C PRO A 230 -21.52 5.72 -10.87
N ASP A 231 -22.83 5.82 -10.53
CA ASP A 231 -23.85 6.51 -11.32
C ASP A 231 -23.55 8.01 -11.52
N ASP A 232 -23.00 8.69 -10.50
CA ASP A 232 -22.57 10.08 -10.59
C ASP A 232 -21.07 10.22 -10.80
N ILE A 233 -20.28 9.37 -10.09
CA ILE A 233 -18.82 9.42 -10.12
C ILE A 233 -18.25 8.01 -10.04
N SER A 234 -17.49 7.62 -11.06
CA SER A 234 -16.72 6.38 -11.04
C SER A 234 -15.54 6.46 -10.05
N VAL A 235 -15.28 5.39 -9.32
CA VAL A 235 -14.12 5.30 -8.41
C VAL A 235 -13.29 4.07 -8.73
N ILE A 236 -11.98 4.23 -8.84
CA ILE A 236 -11.04 3.15 -9.06
C ILE A 236 -9.91 3.20 -8.02
N GLY A 237 -9.54 2.03 -7.48
CA GLY A 237 -8.50 1.88 -6.48
C GLY A 237 -7.23 1.22 -7.01
N PHE A 238 -6.34 0.88 -6.07
CA PHE A 238 -5.09 0.18 -6.31
C PHE A 238 -4.77 -0.69 -5.09
N ASN A 239 -4.32 -1.89 -5.28
CA ASN A 239 -3.87 -2.98 -4.44
C ASN A 239 -4.76 -4.23 -4.53
N ASP A 240 -6.04 -4.11 -4.81
CA ASP A 240 -7.04 -5.19 -4.73
C ASP A 240 -7.00 -5.88 -3.36
N MET A 241 -7.11 -5.07 -2.30
CA MET A 241 -7.06 -5.56 -0.93
C MET A 241 -8.22 -6.52 -0.63
N PRO A 242 -8.09 -7.44 0.34
CA PRO A 242 -9.18 -8.32 0.76
C PRO A 242 -10.48 -7.56 1.04
N PHE A 243 -11.60 -8.17 0.65
CA PHE A 243 -12.99 -7.73 0.90
C PHE A 243 -13.51 -6.55 0.07
N ILE A 244 -12.72 -5.91 -0.78
CA ILE A 244 -13.24 -4.81 -1.63
C ILE A 244 -14.26 -5.28 -2.68
N ASP A 245 -14.26 -6.58 -2.99
CA ASP A 245 -15.28 -7.23 -3.82
C ASP A 245 -16.64 -7.33 -3.10
N ARG A 246 -16.69 -7.11 -1.78
CA ARG A 246 -17.89 -7.11 -0.95
C ARG A 246 -18.47 -5.72 -0.71
N LEU A 247 -17.78 -4.66 -1.13
CA LEU A 247 -18.31 -3.30 -1.07
C LEU A 247 -19.54 -3.14 -1.98
N ARG A 248 -20.29 -2.07 -1.82
CA ARG A 248 -21.43 -1.70 -2.66
C ARG A 248 -21.31 -0.23 -3.09
N PRO A 249 -20.91 -0.03 -4.37
CA PRO A 249 -20.52 -1.04 -5.37
C PRO A 249 -19.17 -1.72 -5.07
N ALA A 250 -18.95 -2.91 -5.63
CA ALA A 250 -17.65 -3.62 -5.53
C ALA A 250 -16.58 -2.80 -6.27
N LEU A 251 -15.44 -2.54 -5.60
CA LEU A 251 -14.41 -1.63 -6.10
C LEU A 251 -13.58 -2.25 -7.24
N THR A 252 -13.53 -1.56 -8.37
CA THR A 252 -12.56 -1.77 -9.45
C THR A 252 -11.18 -1.36 -8.95
N SER A 253 -10.17 -2.23 -9.06
CA SER A 253 -8.85 -1.97 -8.48
C SER A 253 -7.74 -2.66 -9.26
N VAL A 254 -6.52 -2.12 -9.14
CA VAL A 254 -5.30 -2.75 -9.66
C VAL A 254 -4.80 -3.78 -8.66
N ARG A 255 -4.72 -5.04 -9.08
CA ARG A 255 -4.18 -6.18 -8.32
C ARG A 255 -2.71 -6.36 -8.58
N PHE A 256 -2.00 -6.87 -7.58
CA PHE A 256 -0.69 -7.49 -7.73
C PHE A 256 -0.56 -8.69 -6.76
N PRO A 257 0.35 -9.63 -7.02
CA PRO A 257 0.43 -10.86 -6.22
C PRO A 257 1.07 -10.60 -4.85
N HIS A 258 0.27 -10.24 -3.82
CA HIS A 258 0.70 -9.88 -2.48
C HIS A 258 1.58 -10.94 -1.82
N TYR A 259 1.15 -12.22 -1.84
CA TYR A 259 1.91 -13.33 -1.27
C TYR A 259 3.28 -13.47 -1.93
N GLN A 260 3.33 -13.37 -3.26
CA GLN A 260 4.58 -13.45 -4.01
C GLN A 260 5.53 -12.29 -3.67
N LEU A 261 5.01 -11.07 -3.47
CA LEU A 261 5.83 -9.94 -3.06
C LEU A 261 6.57 -10.24 -1.75
N GLY A 262 5.93 -10.89 -0.79
CA GLY A 262 6.55 -11.33 0.45
C GLY A 262 7.58 -12.44 0.25
N THR A 263 7.27 -13.47 -0.55
CA THR A 263 8.19 -14.58 -0.82
C THR A 263 9.46 -14.13 -1.53
N GLU A 264 9.34 -13.22 -2.52
CA GLU A 264 10.49 -12.69 -3.26
C GLU A 264 11.37 -11.80 -2.36
N ALA A 265 10.76 -10.97 -1.48
CA ALA A 265 11.52 -10.17 -0.53
C ALA A 265 12.33 -11.04 0.43
N ALA A 266 11.73 -12.12 0.96
CA ALA A 266 12.43 -13.08 1.80
C ALA A 266 13.54 -13.81 1.04
N GLN A 267 13.30 -14.21 -0.22
CA GLN A 267 14.31 -14.86 -1.05
C GLN A 267 15.54 -13.96 -1.25
N LEU A 268 15.32 -12.70 -1.65
CA LEU A 268 16.41 -11.74 -1.81
C LEU A 268 17.20 -11.52 -0.51
N LEU A 269 16.51 -11.45 0.64
CA LEU A 269 17.17 -11.27 1.92
C LEU A 269 18.01 -12.49 2.29
N LEU A 270 17.47 -13.71 2.12
CA LEU A 270 18.21 -14.96 2.39
C LEU A 270 19.47 -15.08 1.50
N GLU A 271 19.40 -14.66 0.24
CA GLU A 271 20.58 -14.58 -0.65
C GLU A 271 21.64 -13.65 -0.06
N ARG A 272 21.24 -12.46 0.44
CA ARG A 272 22.18 -11.51 1.08
C ARG A 272 22.77 -12.05 2.37
N ILE A 273 21.97 -12.62 3.26
CA ILE A 273 22.44 -13.21 4.53
C ILE A 273 23.44 -14.34 4.28
N ASN A 274 23.30 -15.10 3.20
CA ASN A 274 24.20 -16.20 2.86
C ASN A 274 25.43 -15.79 2.05
N GLY A 275 25.75 -14.49 2.00
CA GLY A 275 26.96 -13.98 1.35
C GLY A 275 26.83 -13.77 -0.16
N GLY A 276 25.59 -13.76 -0.67
CA GLY A 276 25.29 -13.40 -2.06
C GLY A 276 25.59 -11.93 -2.35
N GLY A 277 26.86 -11.57 -2.51
CA GLY A 277 27.34 -10.26 -2.97
C GLY A 277 27.22 -10.14 -4.48
N GLY A 278 26.02 -9.98 -5.01
CA GLY A 278 25.77 -9.68 -6.43
C GLY A 278 25.33 -8.23 -6.63
N PRO A 279 25.08 -7.81 -7.89
CA PRO A 279 24.51 -6.50 -8.19
C PRO A 279 23.16 -6.33 -7.48
N VAL A 280 22.79 -5.09 -7.20
CA VAL A 280 21.48 -4.76 -6.63
C VAL A 280 20.38 -5.23 -7.60
N LYS A 281 19.46 -6.05 -7.10
CA LYS A 281 18.32 -6.56 -7.87
C LYS A 281 17.07 -5.77 -7.46
N ILE A 282 16.36 -5.23 -8.44
CA ILE A 282 15.03 -4.63 -8.23
C ILE A 282 14.04 -5.47 -9.03
N LEU A 283 13.12 -6.12 -8.33
CA LEU A 283 12.09 -6.94 -8.93
C LEU A 283 10.77 -6.18 -8.96
N TYR A 284 10.18 -6.06 -10.14
CA TYR A 284 8.85 -5.50 -10.33
C TYR A 284 7.86 -6.62 -10.62
N LEU A 285 6.83 -6.73 -9.78
CA LEU A 285 5.70 -7.61 -10.04
C LEU A 285 4.70 -6.90 -10.95
N ALA A 286 4.19 -7.64 -11.93
CA ALA A 286 3.25 -7.09 -12.90
C ALA A 286 1.90 -6.79 -12.24
N PRO A 287 1.31 -5.59 -12.45
CA PRO A 287 -0.05 -5.26 -12.04
C PRO A 287 -1.07 -5.82 -13.03
N GLU A 288 -2.30 -6.05 -12.55
CA GLU A 288 -3.47 -6.45 -13.31
C GLU A 288 -4.67 -5.61 -12.89
N LEU A 289 -5.47 -5.10 -13.84
CA LEU A 289 -6.70 -4.38 -13.52
C LEU A 289 -7.86 -5.36 -13.33
N ILE A 290 -8.53 -5.30 -12.18
CA ILE A 290 -9.72 -6.07 -11.85
C ILE A 290 -10.94 -5.17 -11.90
N VAL A 291 -11.68 -5.24 -13.00
CA VAL A 291 -12.89 -4.44 -13.21
C VAL A 291 -14.05 -5.03 -12.42
N ARG A 292 -14.78 -4.17 -11.70
CA ARG A 292 -15.98 -4.51 -10.92
C ARG A 292 -17.08 -3.46 -11.14
N GLY A 293 -17.90 -3.18 -10.12
CA GLY A 293 -19.10 -2.34 -10.24
C GLY A 293 -18.89 -0.87 -9.90
N SER A 294 -17.68 -0.39 -9.60
CA SER A 294 -17.45 1.00 -9.19
C SER A 294 -17.10 1.96 -10.32
N THR A 295 -17.12 1.49 -11.55
CA THR A 295 -16.83 2.30 -12.75
C THR A 295 -17.89 2.05 -13.82
N ALA A 296 -18.40 3.12 -14.44
CA ALA A 296 -19.37 3.11 -15.53
C ALA A 296 -19.04 4.24 -16.52
N GLU A 297 -19.73 4.30 -17.64
CA GLU A 297 -19.64 5.45 -18.55
C GLU A 297 -20.13 6.73 -17.84
N PRO A 298 -19.50 7.90 -18.08
CA PRO A 298 -19.92 9.14 -17.45
C PRO A 298 -21.32 9.53 -17.94
N VAL A 299 -22.20 9.90 -17.00
CA VAL A 299 -23.48 10.53 -17.38
C VAL A 299 -23.16 11.90 -17.95
N PRO A 300 -23.71 12.27 -19.15
CA PRO A 300 -23.56 13.60 -19.67
C PRO A 300 -24.00 14.63 -18.62
N VAL A 301 -23.12 15.60 -18.32
CA VAL A 301 -23.46 16.69 -17.39
C VAL A 301 -24.58 17.53 -18.02
N SER A 302 -25.83 17.08 -17.89
CA SER A 302 -27.01 17.91 -18.13
C SER A 302 -27.19 18.77 -16.89
N ALA A 303 -27.28 20.09 -17.08
CA ALA A 303 -27.45 21.19 -16.13
C ALA A 303 -27.72 20.86 -14.65
N PRO A 304 -27.29 21.69 -13.69
CA PRO A 304 -27.20 21.37 -12.27
C PRO A 304 -28.48 20.74 -11.75
N VAL A 305 -28.39 19.49 -11.28
CA VAL A 305 -29.47 18.79 -10.61
C VAL A 305 -29.76 19.56 -9.31
N PRO A 306 -31.01 20.08 -9.12
CA PRO A 306 -31.33 20.76 -7.87
C PRO A 306 -31.20 19.77 -6.71
N LEU A 307 -30.48 20.18 -5.68
CA LEU A 307 -30.27 19.44 -4.42
C LEU A 307 -31.60 18.82 -3.96
N ARG A 308 -31.74 17.51 -3.98
CA ARG A 308 -32.87 16.81 -3.37
C ARG A 308 -32.85 17.16 -1.88
N ARG A 309 -33.86 17.97 -1.46
CA ARG A 309 -34.08 18.20 -0.03
C ARG A 309 -34.31 16.86 0.66
N VAL A 310 -33.45 16.49 1.55
CA VAL A 310 -33.69 15.36 2.47
C VAL A 310 -34.94 15.68 3.27
N PRO A 311 -35.98 14.83 3.25
CA PRO A 311 -37.17 15.08 4.04
C PRO A 311 -36.79 15.11 5.52
N SER A 312 -37.05 16.24 6.18
CA SER A 312 -36.87 16.39 7.62
C SER A 312 -37.71 15.33 8.34
N ARG A 313 -37.05 14.54 9.18
CA ARG A 313 -37.67 13.54 10.05
C ARG A 313 -38.71 14.25 10.94
N PRO A 314 -39.97 13.80 11.00
CA PRO A 314 -40.97 14.45 11.85
C PRO A 314 -40.51 14.31 13.31
N ALA A 315 -40.57 15.42 14.02
CA ALA A 315 -40.34 15.47 15.47
C ALA A 315 -41.32 14.52 16.17
N ARG A 316 -40.80 13.57 16.92
CA ARG A 316 -41.65 12.75 17.80
C ARG A 316 -42.26 13.66 18.86
N GLY A 317 -43.61 13.81 18.76
CA GLY A 317 -44.35 14.52 19.77
C GLY A 317 -44.19 13.87 21.13
N VAL A 318 -43.76 14.68 22.10
CA VAL A 318 -43.82 14.36 23.53
C VAL A 318 -45.27 14.60 23.94
N SER A 319 -46.00 13.55 24.32
CA SER A 319 -47.32 13.64 24.93
C SER A 319 -47.15 13.99 26.39
N PRO A 320 -47.85 15.00 26.94
CA PRO A 320 -47.84 15.23 28.37
C PRO A 320 -48.90 14.36 29.05
N ALA A 321 -48.51 13.71 30.10
CA ALA A 321 -49.38 13.21 31.20
C ALA A 321 -48.76 13.56 32.53
#